data_2de75acec5b027ca9b9cdd17425e921d
#
_entry.id   2de75acec5b027ca9b9cdd17425e921d
#
_cell.length_a   1.000
_cell.length_b   1.000
_cell.length_c   1.000
_cell.angle_alpha   90.00
_cell.angle_beta   90.00
_cell.angle_gamma   90.00
#
_symmetry.space_group_name_H-M   'P 1'
#
loop_
_entity.id
_entity.type
_entity.pdbx_description
1 polymer ?
#
loop_
_entity_poly.entity_id
_entity_poly.type
_entity_poly.pdbx_seq_one_letter_code
_entity_poly.pdbx_strand_id
1 'polypeptide(L)'
;GTLTYQDVTNIDSIGIVTAQQGIQVLANGLDVTGFSTFKTGVSVTGVVTATSFSGSGANLTGISVGIATEASVATNGTTVVLDLSKDDHKVLAAGAVTIDVTGGTEADSHTIRIENTATATVGFATHFLFPSGASPSLPTASGAKSLVSFTVHKVGAAGTELFTGVSINFS
;
A
#
# COMPACT_ATOMS: atom_id res chain seq x y z
N GLY A 1 -55.80 -14.19 -11.02
CA GLY A 1 -56.07 -14.25 -9.59
C GLY A 1 -54.79 -14.06 -8.78
N THR A 2 -54.87 -13.36 -7.66
CA THR A 2 -53.77 -13.20 -6.71
C THR A 2 -53.86 -14.33 -5.70
N LEU A 3 -52.81 -15.11 -5.56
CA LEU A 3 -52.68 -16.07 -4.45
C LEU A 3 -52.03 -15.34 -3.28
N THR A 4 -52.75 -15.22 -2.17
CA THR A 4 -52.22 -14.65 -0.93
C THR A 4 -52.01 -15.78 0.06
N TYR A 5 -50.76 -16.03 0.42
CA TYR A 5 -50.40 -16.96 1.51
C TYR A 5 -50.12 -16.15 2.78
N GLN A 6 -50.79 -16.49 3.86
CA GLN A 6 -50.61 -15.82 5.16
C GLN A 6 -49.46 -16.43 5.97
N ASP A 7 -49.14 -17.70 5.74
CA ASP A 7 -48.11 -18.39 6.50
C ASP A 7 -47.50 -19.52 5.65
N VAL A 8 -46.39 -19.24 4.99
CA VAL A 8 -45.65 -20.25 4.23
C VAL A 8 -44.30 -20.45 4.86
N THR A 9 -44.06 -21.61 5.46
CA THR A 9 -42.82 -21.94 6.13
C THR A 9 -41.65 -22.08 5.15
N ASN A 10 -41.86 -22.63 3.96
CA ASN A 10 -40.84 -22.78 2.93
C ASN A 10 -41.44 -22.59 1.53
N ILE A 11 -40.70 -21.92 0.66
CA ILE A 11 -40.96 -21.89 -0.79
C ILE A 11 -39.74 -22.53 -1.44
N ASP A 12 -39.95 -23.70 -2.06
CA ASP A 12 -38.95 -24.38 -2.87
C ASP A 12 -39.26 -24.16 -4.35
N SER A 13 -38.34 -23.56 -5.09
CA SER A 13 -38.48 -23.29 -6.52
C SER A 13 -37.26 -23.83 -7.27
N ILE A 14 -37.52 -24.79 -8.16
CA ILE A 14 -36.49 -25.38 -9.03
C ILE A 14 -36.20 -24.50 -10.26
N GLY A 15 -36.89 -23.37 -10.41
CA GLY A 15 -36.79 -22.47 -11.55
C GLY A 15 -36.52 -21.03 -11.14
N ILE A 16 -37.03 -20.11 -11.94
CA ILE A 16 -36.86 -18.66 -11.74
C ILE A 16 -37.97 -18.13 -10.84
N VAL A 17 -37.60 -17.40 -9.80
CA VAL A 17 -38.52 -16.58 -9.02
C VAL A 17 -38.47 -15.15 -9.55
N THR A 18 -39.59 -14.64 -10.05
CA THR A 18 -39.72 -13.25 -10.53
C THR A 18 -40.48 -12.43 -9.51
N ALA A 19 -39.80 -11.48 -8.85
CA ALA A 19 -40.42 -10.50 -7.95
C ALA A 19 -40.43 -9.12 -8.65
N GLN A 20 -41.58 -8.65 -9.09
CA GLN A 20 -41.69 -7.40 -9.86
C GLN A 20 -41.49 -6.14 -9.03
N GLN A 21 -41.73 -6.20 -7.72
CA GLN A 21 -41.62 -5.06 -6.81
C GLN A 21 -40.49 -5.22 -5.77
N GLY A 22 -39.69 -6.28 -5.86
CA GLY A 22 -38.56 -6.55 -4.97
C GLY A 22 -38.79 -7.71 -4.01
N ILE A 23 -37.74 -8.08 -3.31
CA ILE A 23 -37.71 -9.11 -2.27
C ILE A 23 -37.27 -8.44 -0.98
N GLN A 24 -38.09 -8.53 0.07
CA GLN A 24 -37.76 -8.07 1.41
C GLN A 24 -37.43 -9.26 2.30
N VAL A 25 -36.21 -9.28 2.86
CA VAL A 25 -35.77 -10.28 3.83
C VAL A 25 -35.63 -9.60 5.20
N LEU A 26 -36.51 -9.94 6.14
CA LEU A 26 -36.62 -9.25 7.44
C LEU A 26 -35.72 -9.82 8.53
N ALA A 27 -35.30 -11.07 8.38
CA ALA A 27 -34.45 -11.75 9.37
C ALA A 27 -33.57 -12.82 8.69
N ASN A 28 -32.51 -13.23 9.37
CA ASN A 28 -31.59 -14.32 8.99
C ASN A 28 -30.84 -14.14 7.64
N GLY A 29 -31.01 -13.00 6.97
CA GLY A 29 -30.24 -12.67 5.76
C GLY A 29 -30.63 -13.44 4.50
N LEU A 30 -29.89 -13.20 3.42
CA LEU A 30 -29.99 -13.88 2.14
C LEU A 30 -28.65 -14.60 1.89
N ASP A 31 -28.70 -15.91 1.75
CA ASP A 31 -27.54 -16.74 1.39
C ASP A 31 -27.58 -17.06 -0.11
N VAL A 32 -26.53 -16.72 -0.84
CA VAL A 32 -26.42 -16.97 -2.28
C VAL A 32 -25.12 -17.71 -2.56
N THR A 33 -25.22 -18.98 -2.90
CA THR A 33 -24.08 -19.85 -3.25
C THR A 33 -23.58 -19.68 -4.68
N GLY A 34 -23.94 -18.64 -5.37
CA GLY A 34 -23.57 -18.38 -6.76
C GLY A 34 -23.27 -16.92 -7.04
N PHE A 35 -23.39 -16.53 -8.29
CA PHE A 35 -23.22 -15.14 -8.69
C PHE A 35 -24.50 -14.33 -8.44
N SER A 36 -24.35 -13.14 -7.85
CA SER A 36 -25.40 -12.14 -7.76
C SER A 36 -25.05 -10.96 -8.67
N THR A 37 -25.98 -10.54 -9.52
CA THR A 37 -25.80 -9.38 -10.37
C THR A 37 -26.74 -8.25 -9.96
N PHE A 38 -26.17 -7.11 -9.58
CA PHE A 38 -26.91 -5.89 -9.27
C PHE A 38 -26.62 -4.86 -10.37
N LYS A 39 -27.63 -4.52 -11.16
CA LYS A 39 -27.46 -3.66 -12.35
C LYS A 39 -27.34 -2.18 -12.03
N THR A 40 -27.94 -1.72 -10.95
CA THR A 40 -28.01 -0.29 -10.60
C THR A 40 -27.20 0.09 -9.36
N GLY A 41 -26.90 -0.85 -8.50
CA GLY A 41 -26.08 -0.61 -7.30
C GLY A 41 -26.52 -1.44 -6.10
N VAL A 42 -25.68 -1.38 -5.06
CA VAL A 42 -25.93 -2.00 -3.75
C VAL A 42 -25.69 -0.93 -2.68
N SER A 43 -26.67 -0.74 -1.80
CA SER A 43 -26.52 0.11 -0.61
C SER A 43 -26.39 -0.77 0.63
N VAL A 44 -25.32 -0.60 1.38
CA VAL A 44 -25.02 -1.37 2.59
C VAL A 44 -24.81 -0.40 3.75
N THR A 45 -25.60 -0.53 4.80
CA THR A 45 -25.43 0.25 6.05
C THR A 45 -24.53 -0.43 7.09
N GLY A 46 -23.91 -1.53 6.73
CA GLY A 46 -23.05 -2.33 7.60
C GLY A 46 -21.67 -2.57 6.97
N VAL A 47 -21.08 -3.70 7.34
CA VAL A 47 -19.77 -4.13 6.84
C VAL A 47 -19.95 -4.99 5.59
N VAL A 48 -19.14 -4.74 4.56
CA VAL A 48 -18.98 -5.63 3.41
C VAL A 48 -17.64 -6.35 3.57
N THR A 49 -17.69 -7.68 3.65
CA THR A 49 -16.48 -8.51 3.69
C THR A 49 -16.32 -9.23 2.35
N ALA A 50 -15.19 -9.03 1.70
CA ALA A 50 -14.85 -9.70 0.44
C ALA A 50 -13.34 -9.98 0.41
N THR A 51 -12.94 -11.02 -0.31
CA THR A 51 -11.51 -11.31 -0.55
C THR A 51 -10.86 -10.30 -1.48
N SER A 52 -11.64 -9.67 -2.37
CA SER A 52 -11.16 -8.62 -3.25
C SER A 52 -12.30 -7.75 -3.75
N PHE A 53 -11.97 -6.51 -4.09
CA PHE A 53 -12.84 -5.59 -4.82
C PHE A 53 -12.16 -5.23 -6.13
N SER A 54 -12.86 -5.35 -7.25
CA SER A 54 -12.36 -4.98 -8.57
C SER A 54 -13.21 -3.86 -9.16
N GLY A 55 -12.58 -2.76 -9.54
CA GLY A 55 -13.25 -1.58 -10.10
C GLY A 55 -12.46 -0.30 -9.85
N SER A 56 -13.03 0.83 -10.30
CA SER A 56 -12.46 2.15 -10.00
C SER A 56 -12.67 2.51 -8.53
N GLY A 57 -11.59 2.86 -7.85
CA GLY A 57 -11.60 3.38 -6.47
C GLY A 57 -11.81 4.90 -6.38
N ALA A 58 -12.03 5.60 -7.49
CA ALA A 58 -12.02 7.07 -7.53
C ALA A 58 -13.05 7.74 -6.60
N ASN A 59 -14.14 7.06 -6.28
CA ASN A 59 -15.20 7.57 -5.40
C ASN A 59 -15.21 6.93 -4.01
N LEU A 60 -14.20 6.13 -3.68
CA LEU A 60 -14.07 5.55 -2.35
C LEU A 60 -13.51 6.61 -1.40
N THR A 61 -14.22 6.90 -0.31
CA THR A 61 -13.80 7.83 0.74
C THR A 61 -13.57 7.09 2.05
N GLY A 62 -12.69 7.60 2.90
CA GLY A 62 -12.40 6.99 4.19
C GLY A 62 -11.58 5.71 4.11
N ILE A 63 -10.97 5.41 2.96
CA ILE A 63 -10.01 4.33 2.86
C ILE A 63 -8.72 4.79 3.53
N SER A 64 -8.42 4.20 4.67
CA SER A 64 -7.07 4.27 5.23
C SER A 64 -6.19 3.29 4.45
N VAL A 65 -5.68 3.72 3.30
CA VAL A 65 -4.52 3.06 2.69
C VAL A 65 -3.34 3.42 3.59
N GLY A 66 -3.00 2.54 4.50
CA GLY A 66 -1.79 2.68 5.29
C GLY A 66 -0.60 2.70 4.33
N ILE A 67 0.24 3.73 4.46
CA ILE A 67 1.56 3.72 3.82
C ILE A 67 2.28 2.48 4.37
N ALA A 68 2.63 1.54 3.49
CA ALA A 68 3.37 0.35 3.88
C ALA A 68 4.78 0.78 4.29
N THR A 69 5.09 0.70 5.59
CA THR A 69 6.39 1.12 6.14
C THR A 69 7.25 -0.09 6.44
N GLU A 70 8.52 -0.03 6.03
CA GLU A 70 9.57 -0.95 6.45
C GLU A 70 10.51 -0.24 7.42
N ALA A 71 10.95 -0.93 8.47
CA ALA A 71 11.93 -0.41 9.42
C ALA A 71 13.15 -1.31 9.46
N SER A 72 14.34 -0.73 9.26
CA SER A 72 15.62 -1.43 9.25
C SER A 72 16.58 -0.84 10.27
N VAL A 73 17.31 -1.71 10.97
CA VAL A 73 18.39 -1.33 11.87
C VAL A 73 19.72 -1.68 11.20
N ALA A 74 20.54 -0.68 10.98
CA ALA A 74 21.83 -0.81 10.29
C ALA A 74 22.99 -0.52 11.23
N THR A 75 23.95 -1.42 11.26
CA THR A 75 25.19 -1.31 12.03
C THR A 75 26.38 -1.09 11.09
N ASN A 76 27.55 -0.83 11.68
CA ASN A 76 28.78 -0.59 10.93
C ASN A 76 29.09 -1.70 9.91
N GLY A 77 29.37 -1.32 8.68
CA GLY A 77 29.67 -2.21 7.56
C GLY A 77 28.45 -2.87 6.92
N THR A 78 27.22 -2.49 7.29
CA THR A 78 25.99 -3.10 6.77
C THR A 78 25.53 -2.41 5.51
N THR A 79 25.09 -3.20 4.50
CA THR A 79 24.25 -2.74 3.43
C THR A 79 22.80 -3.05 3.75
N VAL A 80 21.95 -2.03 3.82
CA VAL A 80 20.49 -2.16 3.96
C VAL A 80 19.88 -2.18 2.59
N VAL A 81 19.23 -3.27 2.23
CA VAL A 81 18.50 -3.40 0.96
C VAL A 81 17.02 -3.15 1.24
N LEU A 82 16.48 -2.06 0.74
CA LEU A 82 15.09 -1.67 0.92
C LEU A 82 14.21 -2.35 -0.13
N ASP A 83 13.11 -2.94 0.31
CA ASP A 83 12.10 -3.55 -0.56
C ASP A 83 11.12 -2.49 -1.06
N LEU A 84 11.23 -2.10 -2.33
CA LEU A 84 10.37 -1.10 -2.96
C LEU A 84 8.91 -1.58 -3.20
N SER A 85 8.49 -2.69 -2.63
CA SER A 85 7.06 -2.99 -2.44
C SER A 85 6.44 -2.19 -1.28
N LYS A 86 7.27 -1.47 -0.48
CA LYS A 86 6.88 -0.57 0.61
C LYS A 86 7.07 0.87 0.19
N ASP A 87 6.15 1.74 0.62
CA ASP A 87 6.13 3.15 0.21
C ASP A 87 7.10 4.02 1.03
N ASP A 88 7.28 3.69 2.31
CA ASP A 88 8.07 4.44 3.27
C ASP A 88 9.04 3.52 4.02
N HIS A 89 10.26 3.97 4.20
CA HIS A 89 11.31 3.23 4.87
C HIS A 89 11.86 4.03 6.04
N LYS A 90 12.09 3.37 7.16
CA LYS A 90 12.81 3.95 8.30
C LYS A 90 14.12 3.20 8.49
N VAL A 91 15.24 3.92 8.41
CA VAL A 91 16.59 3.37 8.66
C VAL A 91 17.16 3.96 9.93
N LEU A 92 17.44 3.10 10.91
CA LEU A 92 18.18 3.44 12.13
C LEU A 92 19.66 3.11 11.90
N ALA A 93 20.49 4.13 11.70
CA ALA A 93 21.88 3.95 11.28
C ALA A 93 22.89 4.13 12.43
N ALA A 94 23.92 3.27 12.47
CA ALA A 94 25.08 3.41 13.33
C ALA A 94 26.35 2.94 12.60
N GLY A 95 27.43 3.73 12.62
CA GLY A 95 28.66 3.43 11.89
C GLY A 95 28.56 3.66 10.38
N ALA A 96 29.37 2.98 9.59
CA ALA A 96 29.32 3.07 8.13
C ALA A 96 28.21 2.18 7.58
N VAL A 97 27.24 2.77 6.90
CA VAL A 97 26.05 2.10 6.36
C VAL A 97 25.89 2.45 4.88
N THR A 98 25.56 1.46 4.05
CA THR A 98 25.18 1.69 2.66
C THR A 98 23.70 1.37 2.49
N ILE A 99 22.95 2.23 1.82
CA ILE A 99 21.55 1.98 1.44
C ILE A 99 21.50 1.53 0.00
N ASP A 100 20.82 0.43 -0.24
CA ASP A 100 20.54 -0.14 -1.54
C ASP A 100 19.04 -0.45 -1.67
N VAL A 101 18.57 -0.86 -2.84
CA VAL A 101 17.17 -1.16 -3.12
C VAL A 101 16.99 -2.44 -3.90
N THR A 102 15.79 -3.03 -3.77
CA THR A 102 15.36 -4.15 -4.61
C THR A 102 13.90 -3.97 -5.03
N GLY A 103 13.56 -4.43 -6.23
CA GLY A 103 12.20 -4.31 -6.78
C GLY A 103 11.88 -2.92 -7.30
N GLY A 104 10.62 -2.51 -7.15
CA GLY A 104 10.08 -1.22 -7.59
C GLY A 104 9.31 -1.30 -8.91
N THR A 105 8.47 -0.30 -9.13
CA THR A 105 7.71 -0.08 -10.37
C THR A 105 8.01 1.32 -10.88
N GLU A 106 8.17 1.49 -12.20
CA GLU A 106 8.39 2.81 -12.78
C GLU A 106 7.30 3.80 -12.38
N ALA A 107 7.70 5.04 -12.08
CA ALA A 107 6.89 6.15 -11.57
C ALA A 107 6.45 6.04 -10.10
N ASP A 108 6.72 4.95 -9.38
CA ASP A 108 6.47 4.88 -7.94
C ASP A 108 7.39 5.85 -7.20
N SER A 109 6.86 6.44 -6.14
CA SER A 109 7.59 7.39 -5.28
C SER A 109 7.71 6.85 -3.87
N HIS A 110 8.91 6.95 -3.31
CA HIS A 110 9.25 6.41 -2.00
C HIS A 110 9.96 7.44 -1.13
N THR A 111 9.93 7.19 0.18
CA THR A 111 10.67 7.98 1.16
C THR A 111 11.51 7.11 2.07
N ILE A 112 12.68 7.64 2.46
CA ILE A 112 13.52 7.03 3.49
C ILE A 112 13.74 8.06 4.59
N ARG A 113 13.31 7.73 5.79
CA ARG A 113 13.62 8.47 7.01
C ARG A 113 14.84 7.86 7.67
N ILE A 114 15.94 8.57 7.70
CA ILE A 114 17.19 8.10 8.31
C ILE A 114 17.34 8.79 9.66
N GLU A 115 17.60 8.01 10.70
CA GLU A 115 17.90 8.48 12.04
C GLU A 115 19.19 7.83 12.54
N ASN A 116 20.18 8.63 12.89
CA ASN A 116 21.45 8.14 13.43
C ASN A 116 21.27 7.80 14.91
N THR A 117 21.35 6.53 15.26
CA THR A 117 21.29 6.08 16.67
C THR A 117 22.63 6.23 17.39
N ALA A 118 23.73 6.36 16.64
CA ALA A 118 25.08 6.69 17.05
C ALA A 118 25.73 7.54 15.95
N THR A 119 27.01 7.86 16.05
CA THR A 119 27.73 8.46 14.92
C THR A 119 27.65 7.52 13.72
N ALA A 120 27.14 8.02 12.60
CA ALA A 120 26.95 7.22 11.39
C ALA A 120 27.38 7.97 10.13
N THR A 121 27.90 7.23 9.16
CA THR A 121 28.16 7.71 7.79
C THR A 121 27.28 6.87 6.87
N VAL A 122 26.31 7.50 6.23
CA VAL A 122 25.37 6.83 5.35
C VAL A 122 25.71 7.14 3.90
N GLY A 123 26.00 6.10 3.14
CA GLY A 123 26.19 6.12 1.70
C GLY A 123 25.01 5.49 0.96
N PHE A 124 25.01 5.64 -0.35
CA PHE A 124 23.98 5.10 -1.24
C PHE A 124 24.61 4.26 -2.35
N ALA A 125 23.95 3.19 -2.74
CA ALA A 125 24.35 2.39 -3.89
C ALA A 125 24.19 3.18 -5.20
N THR A 126 24.74 2.68 -6.27
CA THR A 126 24.78 3.35 -7.59
C THR A 126 23.43 3.53 -8.24
N HIS A 127 22.39 2.86 -7.73
CA HIS A 127 21.00 3.00 -8.16
C HIS A 127 20.41 4.39 -7.89
N PHE A 128 20.92 5.09 -6.85
CA PHE A 128 20.48 6.42 -6.46
C PHE A 128 21.18 7.49 -7.30
N LEU A 129 20.42 8.13 -8.19
CA LEU A 129 20.90 9.22 -9.03
C LEU A 129 20.59 10.56 -8.39
N PHE A 130 21.61 11.25 -7.92
CA PHE A 130 21.49 12.57 -7.31
C PHE A 130 21.73 13.70 -8.32
N PRO A 131 21.18 14.90 -8.08
CA PRO A 131 21.50 16.08 -8.86
C PRO A 131 23.02 16.29 -8.98
N SER A 132 23.48 16.62 -10.16
CA SER A 132 24.93 16.80 -10.48
C SER A 132 25.79 15.53 -10.32
N GLY A 133 25.17 14.35 -10.17
CA GLY A 133 25.87 13.07 -10.11
C GLY A 133 26.64 12.83 -8.79
N ALA A 134 26.50 13.70 -7.79
CA ALA A 134 27.19 13.56 -6.51
C ALA A 134 26.24 13.14 -5.40
N SER A 135 26.62 12.06 -4.67
CA SER A 135 25.90 11.66 -3.46
C SER A 135 26.02 12.76 -2.39
N PRO A 136 24.93 13.15 -1.73
CA PRO A 136 24.97 14.18 -0.72
C PRO A 136 25.70 13.69 0.56
N SER A 137 26.36 14.60 1.26
CA SER A 137 26.90 14.34 2.58
C SER A 137 25.80 14.50 3.62
N LEU A 138 25.40 13.42 4.28
CA LEU A 138 24.43 13.43 5.37
C LEU A 138 25.09 13.81 6.70
N PRO A 139 24.34 14.41 7.65
CA PRO A 139 24.84 14.66 9.01
C PRO A 139 25.25 13.34 9.69
N THR A 140 26.40 13.35 10.37
CA THR A 140 26.97 12.14 10.97
C THR A 140 26.69 12.00 12.47
N ALA A 141 26.26 13.09 13.14
CA ALA A 141 26.08 13.08 14.59
C ALA A 141 24.96 12.12 15.03
N SER A 142 25.09 11.56 16.24
CA SER A 142 24.00 10.82 16.89
C SER A 142 22.77 11.70 17.04
N GLY A 143 21.58 11.16 16.79
CA GLY A 143 20.30 11.88 16.79
C GLY A 143 19.99 12.68 15.52
N ALA A 144 20.94 12.81 14.60
CA ALA A 144 20.71 13.51 13.34
C ALA A 144 19.67 12.77 12.49
N LYS A 145 18.81 13.55 11.84
CA LYS A 145 17.75 13.02 10.99
C LYS A 145 17.85 13.57 9.57
N SER A 146 17.58 12.72 8.60
CA SER A 146 17.57 13.06 7.18
C SER A 146 16.37 12.40 6.50
N LEU A 147 15.82 13.07 5.50
CA LEU A 147 14.77 12.56 4.65
C LEU A 147 15.30 12.45 3.22
N VAL A 148 15.19 11.27 2.65
CA VAL A 148 15.50 11.00 1.25
C VAL A 148 14.19 10.69 0.54
N SER A 149 13.93 11.36 -0.56
CA SER A 149 12.76 11.11 -1.41
C SER A 149 13.26 10.74 -2.79
N PHE A 150 12.66 9.76 -3.41
CA PHE A 150 13.03 9.35 -4.76
C PHE A 150 11.83 8.83 -5.55
N THR A 151 11.96 8.90 -6.86
CA THR A 151 11.03 8.28 -7.81
C THR A 151 11.78 7.23 -8.60
N VAL A 152 11.17 6.08 -8.80
CA VAL A 152 11.69 5.01 -9.65
C VAL A 152 11.60 5.49 -11.09
N HIS A 153 12.76 5.82 -11.68
CA HIS A 153 12.84 6.29 -13.06
C HIS A 153 12.79 5.15 -14.06
N LYS A 154 13.46 4.05 -13.74
CA LYS A 154 13.56 2.90 -14.63
C LYS A 154 13.81 1.62 -13.86
N VAL A 155 13.20 0.54 -14.33
CA VAL A 155 13.45 -0.82 -13.84
C VAL A 155 13.82 -1.69 -15.04
N GLY A 156 14.90 -2.46 -14.96
CA GLY A 156 15.31 -3.32 -16.07
C GLY A 156 16.51 -4.20 -15.76
N ALA A 157 16.96 -4.95 -16.76
CA ALA A 157 18.10 -5.87 -16.66
C ALA A 157 19.43 -5.17 -16.29
N ALA A 158 19.53 -3.86 -16.53
CA ALA A 158 20.69 -3.03 -16.15
C ALA A 158 20.62 -2.49 -14.71
N GLY A 159 19.55 -2.83 -13.97
CA GLY A 159 19.29 -2.34 -12.61
C GLY A 159 18.15 -1.34 -12.53
N THR A 160 17.87 -0.88 -11.32
CA THR A 160 16.88 0.15 -11.01
C THR A 160 17.59 1.51 -10.98
N GLU A 161 16.99 2.53 -11.57
CA GLU A 161 17.47 3.93 -11.53
C GLU A 161 16.46 4.77 -10.74
N LEU A 162 16.95 5.53 -9.75
CA LEU A 162 16.14 6.31 -8.84
C LEU A 162 16.53 7.79 -8.91
N PHE A 163 15.60 8.67 -9.32
CA PHE A 163 15.81 10.11 -9.19
C PHE A 163 15.62 10.55 -7.75
N THR A 164 16.68 10.99 -7.11
CA THR A 164 16.76 11.13 -5.66
C THR A 164 17.01 12.57 -5.24
N GLY A 165 16.22 13.03 -4.25
CA GLY A 165 16.40 14.27 -3.51
C GLY A 165 16.62 14.00 -2.04
N VAL A 166 17.34 14.91 -1.36
CA VAL A 166 17.66 14.78 0.07
C VAL A 166 17.39 16.08 0.81
N SER A 167 16.76 15.97 1.98
CA SER A 167 16.64 17.03 2.96
C SER A 167 17.33 16.58 4.27
N ILE A 168 18.08 17.48 4.87
CA ILE A 168 18.93 17.19 6.01
C ILE A 168 18.68 18.13 7.18
N ASN A 169 19.22 17.82 8.36
CA ASN A 169 19.18 18.65 9.56
C ASN A 169 17.77 18.87 10.12
N PHE A 170 16.95 17.83 10.16
CA PHE A 170 15.71 17.86 10.93
C PHE A 170 16.04 17.75 12.43
N SER A 171 15.60 18.71 13.21
CA SER A 171 15.80 18.78 14.66
C SER A 171 14.47 18.69 15.41
#